data_2cb2730dde7fe6dbff4466a3452c40e2
#
_entry.id   2cb2730dde7fe6dbff4466a3452c40e2
#
_cell.length_a   1.000
_cell.length_b   1.000
_cell.length_c   1.000
_cell.angle_alpha   90.00
_cell.angle_beta   90.00
_cell.angle_gamma   90.00
#
_symmetry.space_group_name_H-M   'P 1'
#
loop_
_entity.id
_entity.type
_entity.pdbx_description
1 polymer ?
#
loop_
_entity_poly.entity_id
_entity_poly.type
_entity_poly.pdbx_seq_one_letter_code
_entity_poly.pdbx_strand_id
1 'polypeptide(L)'
;IDCEFSYLEKTRIDAHTIIHKAKDLDVKGKVVAIVDDMIATGGTICRAADALRSQGATEVHAACSHGLFTGGAIRRLTQFVDGVHATGSLANPRSVIDAGEALARGVRELLDN
;
A
#
# COMPACT_ATOMS: atom_id res chain seq x y z
N ILE A 1 6.56 -12.69 8.07
CA ILE A 1 5.81 -13.13 6.89
C ILE A 1 6.78 -13.68 5.86
N ASP A 2 6.46 -14.86 5.37
CA ASP A 2 7.29 -15.55 4.38
C ASP A 2 6.92 -15.09 2.97
N CYS A 3 7.46 -13.96 2.55
CA CYS A 3 7.24 -13.44 1.20
C CYS A 3 8.46 -12.66 0.72
N GLU A 4 8.55 -12.49 -0.58
CA GLU A 4 9.55 -11.61 -1.15
C GLU A 4 9.13 -10.16 -0.93
N PHE A 5 10.08 -9.28 -0.68
CA PHE A 5 9.79 -7.86 -0.55
C PHE A 5 10.84 -7.03 -1.23
N SER A 6 10.42 -5.85 -1.67
CA SER A 6 11.27 -4.86 -2.31
C SER A 6 10.61 -3.49 -2.15
N TYR A 7 11.22 -2.47 -2.67
CA TYR A 7 10.62 -1.15 -2.74
C TYR A 7 10.37 -0.78 -4.20
N LEU A 8 9.42 0.12 -4.43
CA LEU A 8 9.15 0.64 -5.76
C LEU A 8 10.12 1.77 -6.07
N GLU A 9 10.80 1.64 -7.19
CA GLU A 9 11.65 2.70 -7.71
C GLU A 9 10.79 3.65 -8.54
N LYS A 10 10.84 4.94 -8.17
CA LYS A 10 10.09 5.98 -8.83
C LYS A 10 11.05 6.78 -9.71
N THR A 11 10.88 6.69 -11.01
CA THR A 11 11.69 7.41 -11.98
C THR A 11 10.85 8.49 -12.67
N ARG A 12 11.29 9.74 -12.56
CA ARG A 12 10.65 10.84 -13.27
C ARG A 12 11.33 11.03 -14.62
N ILE A 13 10.58 10.85 -15.70
CA ILE A 13 11.07 11.06 -17.07
C ILE A 13 10.95 12.53 -17.46
N ASP A 14 9.83 13.16 -17.11
CA ASP A 14 9.60 14.57 -17.35
C ASP A 14 8.68 15.13 -16.26
N ALA A 15 8.23 16.39 -16.40
CA ALA A 15 7.39 17.06 -15.40
C ALA A 15 6.04 16.36 -15.15
N HIS A 16 5.59 15.53 -16.09
CA HIS A 16 4.28 14.89 -16.03
C HIS A 16 4.31 13.37 -16.02
N THR A 17 5.46 12.77 -16.36
CA THR A 17 5.60 11.32 -16.50
C THR A 17 6.44 10.74 -15.38
N ILE A 18 5.85 9.84 -14.61
CA ILE A 18 6.52 9.12 -13.52
C ILE A 18 6.33 7.63 -13.78
N ILE A 19 7.43 6.89 -13.77
CA ILE A 19 7.41 5.43 -13.90
C ILE A 19 7.74 4.81 -12.55
N HIS A 20 6.91 3.84 -12.15
CA HIS A 20 7.17 3.01 -10.97
C HIS A 20 7.64 1.63 -11.42
N LYS A 21 8.66 1.11 -10.78
CA LYS A 21 9.18 -0.22 -11.06
C LYS A 21 9.58 -0.91 -9.77
N ALA A 22 9.15 -2.15 -9.61
CA ALA A 22 9.62 -2.99 -8.51
C ALA A 22 11.09 -3.31 -8.73
N LYS A 23 11.94 -2.96 -7.74
CA LYS A 23 13.37 -3.15 -7.85
C LYS A 23 13.76 -4.53 -7.34
N ASP A 24 14.57 -5.25 -8.13
CA ASP A 24 15.08 -6.58 -7.80
C ASP A 24 13.99 -7.60 -7.47
N LEU A 25 12.80 -7.41 -8.01
CA LEU A 25 11.66 -8.28 -7.77
C LEU A 25 10.89 -8.50 -9.05
N ASP A 26 10.73 -9.77 -9.43
CA ASP A 26 9.87 -10.15 -10.55
C ASP A 26 8.45 -10.36 -10.02
N VAL A 27 7.51 -9.56 -10.51
CA VAL A 27 6.11 -9.62 -10.08
C VAL A 27 5.20 -10.38 -11.04
N LYS A 28 5.76 -10.89 -12.12
CA LYS A 28 5.00 -11.62 -13.14
C LYS A 28 4.32 -12.86 -12.54
N GLY A 29 3.01 -12.92 -12.70
CA GLY A 29 2.19 -14.02 -12.18
C GLY A 29 1.99 -14.01 -10.67
N LYS A 30 2.35 -12.93 -9.99
CA LYS A 30 2.31 -12.85 -8.51
C LYS A 30 1.21 -11.93 -8.01
N VAL A 31 0.79 -12.21 -6.78
CA VAL A 31 -0.07 -11.32 -6.00
C VAL A 31 0.85 -10.34 -5.25
N VAL A 32 0.62 -9.07 -5.42
CA VAL A 32 1.48 -8.02 -4.86
C VAL A 32 0.69 -7.16 -3.87
N ALA A 33 1.28 -6.88 -2.73
CA ALA A 33 0.75 -5.90 -1.79
C ALA A 33 1.66 -4.68 -1.76
N ILE A 34 1.08 -3.51 -2.02
CA ILE A 34 1.76 -2.22 -1.84
C ILE A 34 1.47 -1.74 -0.43
N VAL A 35 2.50 -1.57 0.37
CA VAL A 35 2.37 -1.17 1.77
C VAL A 35 2.97 0.21 1.95
N ASP A 36 2.21 1.10 2.57
CA ASP A 36 2.63 2.46 2.87
C ASP A 36 2.19 2.85 4.28
N ASP A 37 2.77 3.89 4.83
CA ASP A 37 2.36 4.41 6.14
C ASP A 37 1.01 5.11 6.06
N MET A 38 0.78 5.87 5.02
CA MET A 38 -0.44 6.68 4.84
C MET A 38 -0.92 6.65 3.39
N ILE A 39 -2.22 6.57 3.22
CA ILE A 39 -2.86 6.79 1.91
C ILE A 39 -3.81 7.99 2.07
N ALA A 40 -3.53 9.08 1.36
CA ALA A 40 -4.41 10.25 1.31
C ALA A 40 -5.27 10.23 0.05
N THR A 41 -4.78 10.76 -1.06
CA THR A 41 -5.53 10.78 -2.33
C THR A 41 -5.47 9.48 -3.10
N GLY A 42 -4.45 8.67 -2.85
CA GLY A 42 -4.24 7.39 -3.51
C GLY A 42 -3.62 7.47 -4.90
N GLY A 43 -3.29 8.67 -5.39
CA GLY A 43 -2.74 8.83 -6.73
C GLY A 43 -1.43 8.07 -6.95
N THR A 44 -0.53 8.11 -5.98
CA THR A 44 0.74 7.39 -6.05
C THR A 44 0.51 5.88 -6.10
N ILE A 45 -0.40 5.37 -5.26
CA ILE A 45 -0.74 3.94 -5.22
C ILE A 45 -1.38 3.49 -6.55
N CYS A 46 -2.26 4.30 -7.12
CA CYS A 46 -2.89 4.00 -8.41
C CYS A 46 -1.84 3.85 -9.51
N ARG A 47 -0.89 4.78 -9.58
CA ARG A 47 0.18 4.71 -10.57
C ARG A 47 1.10 3.51 -10.34
N ALA A 48 1.43 3.23 -9.09
CA ALA A 48 2.25 2.06 -8.74
C ALA A 48 1.53 0.76 -9.11
N ALA A 49 0.24 0.66 -8.82
CA ALA A 49 -0.55 -0.53 -9.17
C ALA A 49 -0.62 -0.75 -10.67
N ASP A 50 -0.83 0.31 -11.43
CA ASP A 50 -0.85 0.24 -12.89
C ASP A 50 0.49 -0.25 -13.44
N ALA A 51 1.59 0.26 -12.91
CA ALA A 51 2.93 -0.18 -13.30
C ALA A 51 3.16 -1.66 -12.97
N LEU A 52 2.75 -2.11 -11.79
CA LEU A 52 2.91 -3.52 -11.40
C LEU A 52 2.08 -4.45 -12.27
N ARG A 53 0.86 -4.06 -12.62
CA ARG A 53 0.04 -4.84 -13.57
C ARG A 53 0.70 -4.91 -14.94
N SER A 54 1.29 -3.82 -15.40
CA SER A 54 2.04 -3.80 -16.66
C SER A 54 3.25 -4.72 -16.62
N GLN A 55 3.83 -4.94 -15.44
CA GLN A 55 4.94 -5.88 -15.24
C GLN A 55 4.47 -7.33 -15.07
N GLY A 56 3.17 -7.57 -15.10
CA GLY A 56 2.61 -8.92 -15.09
C GLY A 56 2.03 -9.40 -13.77
N ALA A 57 1.87 -8.53 -12.77
CA ALA A 57 1.22 -8.90 -11.51
C ALA A 57 -0.23 -9.34 -11.78
N THR A 58 -0.67 -10.43 -11.16
CA THR A 58 -2.02 -10.97 -11.33
C THR A 58 -3.02 -10.27 -10.43
N GLU A 59 -2.60 -9.87 -9.24
CA GLU A 59 -3.41 -9.13 -8.29
C GLU A 59 -2.53 -8.07 -7.62
N VAL A 60 -3.12 -6.91 -7.34
CA VAL A 60 -2.45 -5.86 -6.58
C VAL A 60 -3.38 -5.40 -5.47
N HIS A 61 -2.89 -5.42 -4.25
CA HIS A 61 -3.57 -4.92 -3.07
C HIS A 61 -2.83 -3.71 -2.51
N ALA A 62 -3.55 -2.81 -1.88
CA ALA A 62 -2.96 -1.68 -1.17
C ALA A 62 -3.26 -1.81 0.32
N ALA A 63 -2.26 -1.56 1.14
CA ALA A 63 -2.40 -1.58 2.59
C ALA A 63 -1.65 -0.40 3.20
N CYS A 64 -2.19 0.17 4.26
CA CYS A 64 -1.56 1.27 4.97
C CYS A 64 -1.89 1.24 6.46
N SER A 65 -1.04 1.91 7.24
CA SER A 65 -1.34 2.13 8.65
C SER A 65 -2.43 3.20 8.81
N HIS A 66 -2.31 4.32 8.10
CA HIS A 66 -3.19 5.48 8.27
C HIS A 66 -3.96 5.78 6.99
N GLY A 67 -5.21 5.34 6.94
CA GLY A 67 -6.07 5.60 5.79
C GLY A 67 -6.86 6.88 5.95
N LEU A 68 -6.39 7.99 5.34
CA LEU A 68 -7.15 9.23 5.28
C LEU A 68 -8.22 9.18 4.20
N PHE A 69 -7.89 8.65 3.02
CA PHE A 69 -8.79 8.45 1.89
C PHE A 69 -9.56 9.71 1.51
N THR A 70 -8.83 10.78 1.24
CA THR A 70 -9.40 12.08 0.88
C THR A 70 -9.71 12.17 -0.62
N GLY A 71 -10.62 13.07 -0.99
CA GLY A 71 -10.88 13.39 -2.39
C GLY A 71 -11.35 12.22 -3.25
N GLY A 72 -12.18 11.33 -2.70
CA GLY A 72 -12.69 10.17 -3.43
C GLY A 72 -11.64 9.07 -3.65
N ALA A 73 -10.64 9.01 -2.78
CA ALA A 73 -9.51 8.09 -2.91
C ALA A 73 -9.93 6.63 -3.02
N ILE A 74 -10.86 6.16 -2.18
CA ILE A 74 -11.29 4.76 -2.19
C ILE A 74 -11.89 4.41 -3.55
N ARG A 75 -12.75 5.27 -4.10
CA ARG A 75 -13.36 5.05 -5.41
C ARG A 75 -12.31 4.99 -6.51
N ARG A 76 -11.30 5.85 -6.44
CA ARG A 76 -10.18 5.86 -7.39
C ARG A 76 -9.33 4.60 -7.25
N LEU A 77 -8.97 4.25 -6.02
CA LEU A 77 -8.14 3.08 -5.73
C LEU A 77 -8.79 1.78 -6.21
N THR A 78 -10.09 1.60 -5.99
CA THR A 78 -10.79 0.37 -6.40
C THR A 78 -10.81 0.14 -7.91
N GLN A 79 -10.46 1.15 -8.71
CA GLN A 79 -10.30 1.01 -10.14
C GLN A 79 -8.95 0.41 -10.52
N PHE A 80 -7.96 0.48 -9.64
CA PHE A 80 -6.58 0.06 -9.91
C PHE A 80 -6.12 -1.13 -9.07
N VAL A 81 -6.66 -1.28 -7.87
CA VAL A 81 -6.26 -2.37 -6.96
C VAL A 81 -7.44 -3.28 -6.66
N ASP A 82 -7.13 -4.53 -6.30
CA ASP A 82 -8.13 -5.55 -6.01
C ASP A 82 -8.64 -5.45 -4.57
N GLY A 83 -7.90 -4.83 -3.69
CA GLY A 83 -8.31 -4.61 -2.32
C GLY A 83 -7.56 -3.45 -1.67
N VAL A 84 -8.24 -2.75 -0.76
CA VAL A 84 -7.69 -1.66 0.03
C VAL A 84 -7.89 -1.98 1.50
N HIS A 85 -6.81 -1.97 2.27
CA HIS A 85 -6.80 -2.37 3.66
C HIS A 85 -6.11 -1.31 4.50
N ALA A 86 -6.70 -0.94 5.63
CA ALA A 86 -6.12 0.02 6.55
C ALA A 86 -6.28 -0.45 7.99
N THR A 87 -5.44 0.07 8.88
CA THR A 87 -5.62 -0.17 10.32
C THR A 87 -6.74 0.73 10.87
N GLY A 88 -7.16 0.44 12.10
CA GLY A 88 -8.15 1.25 12.81
C GLY A 88 -7.60 2.53 13.44
N SER A 89 -6.37 2.96 13.09
CA SER A 89 -5.78 4.19 13.63
C SER A 89 -6.62 5.43 13.28
N LEU A 90 -7.26 5.41 12.11
CA LEU A 90 -8.22 6.43 11.67
C LEU A 90 -9.51 5.74 11.26
N ALA A 91 -10.65 6.27 11.67
CA ALA A 91 -11.94 5.71 11.28
C ALA A 91 -12.18 5.90 9.79
N ASN A 92 -12.42 4.80 9.09
CA ASN A 92 -12.68 4.79 7.65
C ASN A 92 -13.32 3.45 7.25
N PRO A 93 -13.93 3.36 6.04
CA PRO A 93 -14.58 2.12 5.60
C PRO A 93 -13.65 0.92 5.39
N ARG A 94 -12.34 1.15 5.38
CA ARG A 94 -11.32 0.13 5.13
C ARG A 94 -10.49 -0.21 6.36
N SER A 95 -10.95 0.21 7.56
CA SER A 95 -10.30 -0.08 8.83
C SER A 95 -10.59 -1.51 9.25
N VAL A 96 -9.87 -2.46 8.66
CA VAL A 96 -10.07 -3.90 8.88
C VAL A 96 -8.93 -4.53 9.68
N ILE A 97 -7.85 -3.81 9.92
CA ILE A 97 -6.69 -4.28 10.66
C ILE A 97 -6.66 -3.61 12.02
N ASP A 98 -6.62 -4.41 13.10
CA ASP A 98 -6.56 -3.85 14.44
C ASP A 98 -5.13 -3.40 14.78
N ALA A 99 -4.95 -2.10 14.96
CA ALA A 99 -3.66 -1.52 15.37
C ALA A 99 -3.47 -1.56 16.89
N GLY A 100 -4.55 -1.76 17.65
CA GLY A 100 -4.51 -1.73 19.11
C GLY A 100 -3.64 -2.82 19.72
N GLU A 101 -3.67 -4.01 19.14
CA GLU A 101 -2.86 -5.12 19.61
C GLU A 101 -1.36 -4.84 19.45
N ALA A 102 -0.94 -4.34 18.31
CA ALA A 102 0.46 -4.00 18.05
C ALA A 102 0.93 -2.87 18.97
N LEU A 103 0.10 -1.85 19.18
CA LEU A 103 0.40 -0.76 20.09
C LEU A 103 0.49 -1.24 21.53
N ALA A 104 -0.43 -2.09 21.99
CA ALA A 104 -0.42 -2.65 23.32
C ALA A 104 0.84 -3.48 23.57
N ARG A 105 1.27 -4.26 22.58
CA ARG A 105 2.51 -5.05 22.67
C ARG A 105 3.72 -4.14 22.83
N GLY A 106 3.82 -3.08 22.01
CA GLY A 106 4.91 -2.11 22.10
C GLY A 106 4.96 -1.41 23.47
N VAL A 107 3.82 -1.01 23.99
CA VAL A 107 3.73 -0.38 25.31
C VAL A 107 4.17 -1.35 26.42
N ARG A 108 3.73 -2.62 26.36
CA ARG A 108 4.16 -3.62 27.33
C ARG A 108 5.67 -3.82 27.31
N GLU A 109 6.28 -3.89 26.15
CA GLU A 109 7.74 -4.02 26.01
C GLU A 109 8.46 -2.84 26.65
N LEU A 110 7.94 -1.62 26.48
CA LEU A 110 8.50 -0.43 27.09
C LEU A 110 8.38 -0.43 28.62
N LEU A 111 7.26 -0.93 29.15
CA LEU A 111 7.03 -1.00 30.60
C LEU A 111 7.84 -2.11 31.28
N ASP A 112 8.15 -3.18 30.57
CA ASP A 112 8.88 -4.33 31.10
C ASP A 112 10.40 -4.14 31.06
N ASN A 113 10.87 -3.07 30.50
CA ASN A 113 12.29 -2.69 30.49
C ASN A 113 12.65 -1.77 31.71
#